data_a8746db5267ea78035b14b75aa11e108
#
_entry.id   a8746db5267ea78035b14b75aa11e108
#
_cell.length_a   1.000
_cell.length_b   1.000
_cell.length_c   1.000
_cell.angle_alpha   90.00
_cell.angle_beta   90.00
_cell.angle_gamma   90.00
#
_symmetry.space_group_name_H-M   'P 1'
#
loop_
_entity.id
_entity.type
_entity.pdbx_description
1 polymer ?
#
loop_
_entity_poly.entity_id
_entity_poly.type
_entity_poly.pdbx_seq_one_letter_code
_entity_poly.pdbx_strand_id
1 'polypeptide(L)'
;MLISDQHFDAFLKCKTKAHFTFSSARMGELSHPLGDWPEHIAENYQKNCRDYLRSRSVCGADCFVGTPRPEDLRNAKYPLILQPLITAQDAESHVHALERGAVPTPKGRSAYVPIRFVPFEKISKHYKLMLAFDALVLWKASGQMPNQGNDHSRIATYDPTSEA
;
A
#
# COMPACT_ATOMS: atom_id res chain seq x y z
N MET A 1 1.70 20.38 -6.47
CA MET A 1 1.89 19.92 -5.07
C MET A 1 1.55 18.45 -5.05
N LEU A 2 2.43 17.60 -4.54
CA LEU A 2 2.24 16.15 -4.50
C LEU A 2 1.77 15.74 -3.10
N ILE A 3 0.65 15.04 -3.00
CA ILE A 3 0.10 14.53 -1.73
C ILE A 3 0.60 13.10 -1.55
N SER A 4 1.43 12.86 -0.52
CA SER A 4 1.86 11.50 -0.18
C SER A 4 0.90 10.81 0.79
N ASP A 5 1.02 9.49 0.90
CA ASP A 5 0.31 8.69 1.91
C ASP A 5 0.65 9.13 3.34
N GLN A 6 1.87 9.61 3.59
CA GLN A 6 2.27 10.20 4.88
C GLN A 6 1.50 11.49 5.19
N HIS A 7 1.31 12.36 4.20
CA HIS A 7 0.49 13.57 4.36
C HIS A 7 -0.97 13.22 4.66
N PHE A 8 -1.50 12.22 3.96
CA PHE A 8 -2.87 11.75 4.16
C PHE A 8 -3.04 11.09 5.53
N ASP A 9 -2.10 10.25 5.96
CA ASP A 9 -2.06 9.67 7.30
C ASP A 9 -2.03 10.75 8.40
N ALA A 10 -1.16 11.75 8.25
CA ALA A 10 -1.10 12.88 9.17
C ALA A 10 -2.43 13.63 9.25
N PHE A 11 -3.09 13.86 8.11
CA PHE A 11 -4.41 14.51 8.04
C PHE A 11 -5.50 13.70 8.76
N LEU A 12 -5.53 12.40 8.58
CA LEU A 12 -6.49 11.52 9.24
C LEU A 12 -6.31 11.48 10.77
N LYS A 13 -5.07 11.60 11.24
CA LYS A 13 -4.74 11.65 12.68
C LYS A 13 -5.00 13.01 13.31
N CYS A 14 -4.54 14.07 12.64
CA CYS A 14 -4.65 15.43 13.14
C CYS A 14 -4.44 16.45 12.02
N LYS A 15 -5.44 17.31 11.77
CA LYS A 15 -5.35 18.35 10.73
C LYS A 15 -4.20 19.32 10.95
N THR A 16 -3.91 19.66 12.21
CA THR A 16 -2.79 20.54 12.58
C THR A 16 -1.45 19.86 12.26
N LYS A 17 -1.30 18.55 12.57
CA LYS A 17 -0.12 17.79 12.21
C LYS A 17 0.08 17.76 10.69
N ALA A 18 -0.98 17.54 9.92
CA ALA A 18 -0.92 17.59 8.46
C ALA A 18 -0.43 18.94 7.96
N HIS A 19 -0.95 20.05 8.50
CA HIS A 19 -0.50 21.40 8.13
C HIS A 19 0.99 21.58 8.38
N PHE A 20 1.49 21.16 9.53
CA PHE A 20 2.94 21.20 9.81
C PHE A 20 3.75 20.30 8.90
N THR A 21 3.29 19.10 8.60
CA THR A 21 3.97 18.18 7.68
C THR A 21 4.09 18.79 6.28
N PHE A 22 3.06 19.47 5.80
CA PHE A 22 3.09 20.21 4.53
C PHE A 22 4.01 21.43 4.56
N SER A 23 4.06 22.13 5.70
CA SER A 23 4.85 23.34 5.87
C SER A 23 6.31 23.04 6.19
N SER A 24 6.59 21.90 6.83
CA SER A 24 7.91 21.51 7.37
C SER A 24 8.83 20.83 6.36
N ALA A 25 8.50 20.83 5.07
CA ALA A 25 9.50 20.51 4.03
C ALA A 25 10.80 21.36 4.15
N ARG A 26 10.86 22.24 5.15
CA ARG A 26 12.00 23.14 5.46
C ARG A 26 12.59 23.00 6.88
N MET A 27 12.02 22.19 7.76
CA MET A 27 12.55 22.02 9.12
C MET A 27 12.95 20.55 9.30
N GLY A 28 14.24 20.33 9.55
CA GLY A 28 14.81 19.00 9.73
C GLY A 28 14.06 18.14 10.73
N GLU A 29 14.11 16.85 10.52
CA GLU A 29 13.49 15.81 11.32
C GLU A 29 13.81 16.00 12.81
N LEU A 30 12.80 16.35 13.59
CA LEU A 30 12.84 16.19 15.03
C LEU A 30 12.58 14.70 15.31
N SER A 31 13.65 13.90 15.29
CA SER A 31 13.57 12.51 15.75
C SER A 31 13.28 12.50 17.25
N HIS A 32 12.13 11.97 17.64
CA HIS A 32 11.80 11.79 19.06
C HIS A 32 12.35 10.43 19.50
N PRO A 33 13.12 10.35 20.59
CA PRO A 33 13.75 9.08 21.05
C PRO A 33 12.76 7.93 21.32
N LEU A 34 11.48 8.23 21.51
CA LEU A 34 10.40 7.25 21.71
C LEU A 34 9.71 6.85 20.40
N GLY A 35 10.09 7.44 19.23
CA GLY A 35 9.47 7.18 17.94
C GLY A 35 9.91 5.87 17.28
N ASP A 36 11.14 5.43 17.56
CA ASP A 36 11.78 4.34 16.82
C ASP A 36 11.24 2.94 17.19
N TRP A 37 10.73 2.77 18.41
CA TRP A 37 10.28 1.46 18.88
C TRP A 37 9.02 0.93 18.17
N PRO A 38 7.99 1.73 17.92
CA PRO A 38 6.85 1.32 17.09
C PRO A 38 7.22 1.04 15.63
N GLU A 39 8.23 1.74 15.08
CA GLU A 39 8.67 1.56 13.70
C GLU A 39 9.33 0.20 13.48
N HIS A 40 10.22 -0.24 14.35
CA HIS A 40 10.87 -1.56 14.28
C HIS A 40 9.86 -2.73 14.34
N ILE A 41 8.83 -2.60 15.18
CA ILE A 41 7.77 -3.63 15.26
C ILE A 41 6.98 -3.66 13.95
N ALA A 42 6.64 -2.48 13.42
CA ALA A 42 5.92 -2.36 12.15
C ALA A 42 6.74 -2.92 10.97
N GLU A 43 8.05 -2.65 10.92
CA GLU A 43 8.95 -3.16 9.88
C GLU A 43 9.07 -4.68 9.92
N ASN A 44 9.28 -5.28 11.10
CA ASN A 44 9.35 -6.73 11.26
C ASN A 44 8.03 -7.41 10.85
N TYR A 45 6.91 -6.83 11.26
CA TYR A 45 5.60 -7.32 10.86
C TYR A 45 5.41 -7.24 9.34
N GLN A 46 5.75 -6.11 8.71
CA GLN A 46 5.69 -5.95 7.26
C GLN A 46 6.61 -6.93 6.52
N LYS A 47 7.81 -7.21 7.07
CA LYS A 47 8.72 -8.21 6.51
C LYS A 47 8.08 -9.60 6.52
N ASN A 48 7.53 -10.03 7.66
CA ASN A 48 6.85 -11.33 7.79
C ASN A 48 5.65 -11.44 6.82
N CYS A 49 4.86 -10.38 6.70
CA CYS A 49 3.75 -10.34 5.75
C CYS A 49 4.21 -10.46 4.29
N ARG A 50 5.32 -9.83 3.92
CA ARG A 50 5.90 -9.95 2.58
C ARG A 50 6.39 -11.38 2.31
N ASP A 51 7.08 -11.98 3.27
CA ASP A 51 7.60 -13.33 3.15
C ASP A 51 6.43 -14.34 3.03
N TYR A 52 5.36 -14.13 3.79
CA TYR A 52 4.13 -14.91 3.67
C TYR A 52 3.46 -14.76 2.29
N LEU A 53 3.35 -13.54 1.76
CA LEU A 53 2.80 -13.36 0.41
C LEU A 53 3.66 -14.04 -0.66
N ARG A 54 4.98 -13.99 -0.50
CA ARG A 54 5.91 -14.70 -1.40
C ARG A 54 5.71 -16.21 -1.36
N SER A 55 5.52 -16.79 -0.16
CA SER A 55 5.34 -18.24 -0.01
C SER A 55 3.99 -18.72 -0.56
N ARG A 56 2.93 -17.93 -0.42
CA ARG A 56 1.58 -18.24 -0.95
C ARG A 56 1.44 -18.02 -2.45
N SER A 57 2.16 -17.07 -2.99
CA SER A 57 2.10 -16.81 -4.42
C SER A 57 2.77 -17.95 -5.16
N VAL A 58 2.10 -18.51 -6.16
CA VAL A 58 2.68 -19.45 -7.15
C VAL A 58 3.82 -18.78 -7.95
N CYS A 59 4.25 -17.62 -7.51
CA CYS A 59 5.17 -16.67 -8.14
C CYS A 59 6.63 -16.95 -7.79
N GLY A 60 7.14 -18.16 -7.96
CA GLY A 60 8.56 -18.41 -7.71
C GLY A 60 9.51 -17.36 -8.31
N ALA A 61 9.40 -17.06 -9.59
CA ALA A 61 10.30 -16.14 -10.31
C ALA A 61 9.66 -14.77 -10.70
N ASP A 62 8.35 -14.63 -10.62
CA ASP A 62 7.60 -13.51 -11.22
C ASP A 62 7.18 -12.44 -10.22
N CYS A 63 7.75 -12.44 -9.01
CA CYS A 63 7.50 -11.40 -8.01
C CYS A 63 8.42 -10.21 -8.27
N PHE A 64 7.84 -9.02 -8.45
CA PHE A 64 8.58 -7.78 -8.61
C PHE A 64 8.69 -7.03 -7.27
N VAL A 65 9.85 -6.45 -6.98
CA VAL A 65 10.08 -5.65 -5.77
C VAL A 65 10.46 -4.23 -6.17
N GLY A 66 9.77 -3.24 -5.61
CA GLY A 66 10.03 -1.82 -5.87
C GLY A 66 9.02 -1.22 -6.84
N THR A 67 9.39 -0.07 -7.42
CA THR A 67 8.51 0.74 -8.27
C THR A 67 8.45 0.21 -9.69
N PRO A 68 7.30 -0.31 -10.14
CA PRO A 68 7.12 -0.77 -11.53
C PRO A 68 7.00 0.41 -12.48
N ARG A 69 7.29 0.18 -13.75
CA ARG A 69 7.03 1.18 -14.78
C ARG A 69 5.52 1.38 -14.98
N PRO A 70 5.07 2.59 -15.39
CA PRO A 70 3.64 2.85 -15.61
C PRO A 70 2.96 1.88 -16.59
N GLU A 71 3.68 1.43 -17.61
CA GLU A 71 3.20 0.43 -18.57
C GLU A 71 2.99 -0.96 -17.95
N ASP A 72 3.88 -1.36 -17.03
CA ASP A 72 3.79 -2.63 -16.31
C ASP A 72 2.58 -2.63 -15.35
N LEU A 73 2.27 -1.47 -14.75
CA LEU A 73 1.05 -1.28 -13.95
C LEU A 73 -0.22 -1.38 -14.82
N ARG A 74 -0.24 -0.71 -15.98
CA ARG A 74 -1.40 -0.72 -16.88
C ARG A 74 -1.70 -2.09 -17.47
N ASN A 75 -0.67 -2.89 -17.67
CA ASN A 75 -0.80 -4.23 -18.26
C ASN A 75 -0.88 -5.34 -17.20
N ALA A 76 -0.86 -5.00 -15.90
CA ALA A 76 -0.81 -5.94 -14.79
C ALA A 76 0.19 -7.08 -15.04
N LYS A 77 1.43 -6.70 -15.44
CA LYS A 77 2.46 -7.60 -15.92
C LYS A 77 2.87 -8.65 -14.88
N TYR A 78 3.07 -8.22 -13.63
CA TYR A 78 3.51 -9.09 -12.56
C TYR A 78 2.31 -9.59 -11.75
N PRO A 79 2.31 -10.84 -11.28
CA PRO A 79 1.25 -11.35 -10.42
C PRO A 79 1.26 -10.71 -9.02
N LEU A 80 2.46 -10.36 -8.54
CA LEU A 80 2.65 -9.69 -7.24
C LEU A 80 3.77 -8.65 -7.34
N ILE A 81 3.52 -7.46 -6.80
CA ILE A 81 4.51 -6.38 -6.66
C ILE A 81 4.61 -6.05 -5.17
N LEU A 82 5.82 -6.03 -4.63
CA LEU A 82 6.09 -5.73 -3.23
C LEU A 82 6.72 -4.34 -3.10
N GLN A 83 6.27 -3.57 -2.10
CA GLN A 83 6.77 -2.24 -1.75
C GLN A 83 6.82 -1.25 -2.93
N PRO A 84 5.80 -1.17 -3.79
CA PRO A 84 5.82 -0.19 -4.86
C PRO A 84 5.58 1.22 -4.32
N LEU A 85 6.34 2.18 -4.84
CA LEU A 85 5.94 3.59 -4.84
C LEU A 85 5.12 3.85 -6.09
N ILE A 86 3.88 4.23 -5.92
CA ILE A 86 2.98 4.58 -7.03
C ILE A 86 2.84 6.09 -7.07
N THR A 87 3.14 6.69 -8.21
CA THR A 87 3.04 8.13 -8.41
C THR A 87 1.99 8.43 -9.48
N ALA A 88 1.07 9.30 -9.15
CA ALA A 88 0.12 9.92 -10.07
C ALA A 88 0.44 11.42 -10.22
N GLN A 89 -0.34 12.15 -11.01
CA GLN A 89 -0.05 13.56 -11.30
C GLN A 89 0.01 14.44 -10.04
N ASP A 90 -0.81 14.19 -9.04
CA ASP A 90 -1.04 15.01 -7.85
C ASP A 90 -0.90 14.23 -6.53
N ALA A 91 -0.64 12.93 -6.60
CA ALA A 91 -0.55 12.07 -5.42
C ALA A 91 0.46 10.94 -5.61
N GLU A 92 1.03 10.48 -4.50
CA GLU A 92 1.89 9.30 -4.44
C GLU A 92 1.56 8.45 -3.21
N SER A 93 1.78 7.16 -3.31
CA SER A 93 1.58 6.24 -2.20
C SER A 93 2.61 5.12 -2.19
N HIS A 94 3.17 4.85 -0.99
CA HIS A 94 3.94 3.65 -0.70
C HIS A 94 2.97 2.53 -0.32
N VAL A 95 2.69 1.67 -1.28
CA VAL A 95 1.80 0.53 -1.06
C VAL A 95 2.61 -0.66 -0.56
N HIS A 96 2.09 -1.43 0.40
CA HIS A 96 2.82 -2.58 0.94
C HIS A 96 2.96 -3.70 -0.09
N ALA A 97 1.88 -3.98 -0.84
CA ALA A 97 1.91 -4.88 -1.98
C ALA A 97 0.78 -4.58 -2.98
N LEU A 98 0.96 -5.01 -4.22
CA LEU A 98 -0.07 -5.04 -5.26
C LEU A 98 -0.22 -6.47 -5.75
N GLU A 99 -1.42 -7.01 -5.70
CA GLU A 99 -1.75 -8.32 -6.26
C GLU A 99 -2.56 -8.14 -7.54
N ARG A 100 -2.26 -8.94 -8.56
CA ARG A 100 -3.06 -8.93 -9.79
C ARG A 100 -4.41 -9.58 -9.51
N GLY A 101 -5.49 -8.81 -9.74
CA GLY A 101 -6.86 -9.30 -9.55
C GLY A 101 -7.18 -10.50 -10.45
N ALA A 102 -7.87 -11.49 -9.88
CA ALA A 102 -8.27 -12.71 -10.59
C ALA A 102 -9.35 -12.46 -11.66
N VAL A 103 -10.16 -11.40 -11.48
CA VAL A 103 -11.27 -11.09 -12.39
C VAL A 103 -10.83 -10.03 -13.40
N PRO A 104 -10.91 -10.30 -14.70
CA PRO A 104 -10.62 -9.30 -15.72
C PRO A 104 -11.61 -8.11 -15.61
N THR A 105 -11.11 -6.91 -15.85
CA THR A 105 -11.97 -5.74 -16.00
C THR A 105 -12.88 -5.91 -17.23
N PRO A 106 -13.96 -5.10 -17.39
CA PRO A 106 -14.83 -5.13 -18.57
C PRO A 106 -14.09 -4.97 -19.91
N LYS A 107 -12.86 -4.47 -19.87
CA LYS A 107 -11.96 -4.35 -21.04
C LYS A 107 -11.04 -5.56 -21.23
N GLY A 108 -11.28 -6.67 -20.52
CA GLY A 108 -10.49 -7.90 -20.61
C GLY A 108 -9.09 -7.82 -20.01
N ARG A 109 -8.77 -6.76 -19.25
CA ARG A 109 -7.47 -6.58 -18.61
C ARG A 109 -7.59 -6.84 -17.10
N SER A 110 -6.60 -7.47 -16.52
CA SER A 110 -6.50 -7.58 -15.06
C SER A 110 -6.10 -6.24 -14.46
N ALA A 111 -6.70 -5.87 -13.33
CA ALA A 111 -6.31 -4.71 -12.55
C ALA A 111 -5.58 -5.17 -11.28
N TYR A 112 -4.71 -4.31 -10.76
CA TYR A 112 -4.10 -4.55 -9.46
C TYR A 112 -5.04 -4.21 -8.31
N VAL A 113 -4.90 -4.97 -7.22
CA VAL A 113 -5.56 -4.74 -5.94
C VAL A 113 -4.49 -4.34 -4.93
N PRO A 114 -4.58 -3.16 -4.29
CA PRO A 114 -3.63 -2.77 -3.26
C PRO A 114 -3.86 -3.56 -1.97
N ILE A 115 -2.76 -3.91 -1.32
CA ILE A 115 -2.75 -4.64 -0.04
C ILE A 115 -2.01 -3.78 0.99
N ARG A 116 -2.65 -3.54 2.14
CA ARG A 116 -2.01 -3.00 3.34
C ARG A 116 -1.92 -4.06 4.42
N PHE A 117 -0.74 -4.17 5.01
CA PHE A 117 -0.53 -4.99 6.19
C PHE A 117 -0.86 -4.19 7.45
N VAL A 118 -1.67 -4.76 8.31
CA VAL A 118 -2.12 -4.12 9.55
C VAL A 118 -1.94 -5.10 10.70
N PRO A 119 -1.17 -4.75 11.76
CA PRO A 119 -0.86 -5.65 12.87
C PRO A 119 -1.99 -5.73 13.91
N PHE A 120 -3.25 -5.61 13.48
CA PHE A 120 -4.42 -5.62 14.36
C PHE A 120 -5.53 -6.47 13.75
N GLU A 121 -6.18 -7.29 14.55
CA GLU A 121 -7.34 -8.07 14.13
C GLU A 121 -8.52 -7.19 13.72
N LYS A 122 -8.70 -6.06 14.42
CA LYS A 122 -9.81 -5.15 14.17
C LYS A 122 -9.40 -3.99 13.27
N ILE A 123 -9.88 -4.01 12.03
CA ILE A 123 -9.58 -3.00 11.04
C ILE A 123 -10.33 -1.69 11.36
N SER A 124 -9.60 -0.65 11.70
CA SER A 124 -10.15 0.67 11.98
C SER A 124 -10.56 1.41 10.69
N LYS A 125 -11.43 2.44 10.84
CA LYS A 125 -11.80 3.34 9.76
C LYS A 125 -10.57 4.02 9.12
N HIS A 126 -9.56 4.31 9.93
CA HIS A 126 -8.31 4.91 9.49
C HIS A 126 -7.62 4.07 8.41
N TYR A 127 -7.41 2.77 8.67
CA TYR A 127 -6.77 1.87 7.69
C TYR A 127 -7.60 1.65 6.43
N LYS A 128 -8.93 1.65 6.55
CA LYS A 128 -9.82 1.59 5.38
C LYS A 128 -9.66 2.83 4.49
N LEU A 129 -9.51 4.01 5.09
CA LEU A 129 -9.29 5.26 4.36
C LEU A 129 -7.90 5.31 3.71
N MET A 130 -6.85 4.82 4.40
CA MET A 130 -5.52 4.69 3.84
C MET A 130 -5.51 3.77 2.62
N LEU A 131 -6.18 2.63 2.70
CA LEU A 131 -6.31 1.70 1.59
C LEU A 131 -7.11 2.28 0.41
N ALA A 132 -8.16 3.07 0.71
CA ALA A 132 -8.92 3.78 -0.31
C ALA A 132 -8.05 4.85 -1.02
N PHE A 133 -7.14 5.50 -0.29
CA PHE A 133 -6.16 6.42 -0.87
C PHE A 133 -5.19 5.68 -1.79
N ASP A 134 -4.66 4.52 -1.38
CA ASP A 134 -3.81 3.67 -2.23
C ASP A 134 -4.51 3.29 -3.53
N ALA A 135 -5.78 2.87 -3.42
CA ALA A 135 -6.60 2.49 -4.58
C ALA A 135 -6.85 3.68 -5.51
N LEU A 136 -7.07 4.88 -4.96
CA LEU A 136 -7.25 6.11 -5.73
C LEU A 136 -5.97 6.48 -6.50
N VAL A 137 -4.81 6.43 -5.84
CA VAL A 137 -3.51 6.74 -6.48
C VAL A 137 -3.21 5.71 -7.56
N LEU A 138 -3.45 4.42 -7.29
CA LEU A 138 -3.29 3.34 -8.26
C LEU A 138 -4.19 3.53 -9.48
N TRP A 139 -5.46 3.88 -9.27
CA TRP A 139 -6.39 4.17 -10.36
C TRP A 139 -5.90 5.33 -11.24
N LYS A 140 -5.48 6.44 -10.62
CA LYS A 140 -4.95 7.60 -11.34
C LYS A 140 -3.69 7.26 -12.14
N ALA A 141 -2.81 6.41 -11.60
CA ALA A 141 -1.56 6.01 -12.24
C ALA A 141 -1.76 4.99 -13.37
N SER A 142 -2.64 4.00 -13.17
CA SER A 142 -2.86 2.92 -14.14
C SER A 142 -3.99 3.22 -15.15
N GLY A 143 -4.91 4.12 -14.80
CA GLY A 143 -6.15 4.35 -15.56
C GLY A 143 -7.17 3.22 -15.42
N GLN A 144 -6.91 2.25 -14.55
CA GLN A 144 -7.77 1.09 -14.31
C GLN A 144 -8.33 1.15 -12.89
N MET A 145 -9.65 1.19 -12.77
CA MET A 145 -10.30 1.12 -11.48
C MET A 145 -10.09 -0.27 -10.88
N PRO A 146 -9.60 -0.40 -9.63
CA PRO A 146 -9.56 -1.68 -8.96
C PRO A 146 -10.94 -2.33 -9.02
N ASN A 147 -10.99 -3.59 -9.43
CA ASN A 147 -12.25 -4.26 -9.70
C ASN A 147 -13.09 -4.37 -8.43
N GLN A 148 -14.33 -3.89 -8.46
CA GLN A 148 -15.29 -3.96 -7.35
C GLN A 148 -15.96 -5.34 -7.22
N GLY A 149 -15.35 -6.39 -7.73
CA GLY A 149 -15.76 -7.76 -7.41
C GLY A 149 -15.57 -8.03 -5.90
N ASN A 150 -16.41 -8.84 -5.29
CA ASN A 150 -16.60 -9.07 -3.85
C ASN A 150 -15.36 -9.34 -2.96
N ASP A 151 -14.14 -9.17 -3.47
CA ASP A 151 -12.87 -9.31 -2.76
C ASP A 151 -12.08 -7.99 -2.87
N HIS A 152 -12.61 -7.02 -2.16
CA HIS A 152 -12.11 -5.63 -2.15
C HIS A 152 -10.72 -5.54 -1.53
N SER A 153 -9.98 -4.54 -1.99
CA SER A 153 -8.75 -4.01 -1.39
C SER A 153 -8.42 -4.70 -0.06
N ARG A 154 -7.46 -5.65 -0.11
CA ARG A 154 -7.24 -6.58 1.00
C ARG A 154 -6.43 -5.88 2.08
N ILE A 155 -7.03 -5.72 3.24
CA ILE A 155 -6.27 -5.54 4.45
C ILE A 155 -5.87 -6.94 4.90
N ALA A 156 -4.61 -7.30 4.70
CA ALA A 156 -4.08 -8.56 5.19
C ALA A 156 -3.69 -8.40 6.66
N THR A 157 -4.38 -9.12 7.52
CA THR A 157 -3.92 -9.38 8.88
C THR A 157 -3.12 -10.68 8.85
N TYR A 158 -1.87 -10.64 9.24
CA TYR A 158 -1.05 -11.83 9.43
C TYR A 158 -1.16 -12.26 10.89
N ASP A 159 -1.65 -13.48 11.14
CA ASP A 159 -1.63 -14.10 12.45
C ASP A 159 -0.41 -15.03 12.51
N PRO A 160 0.65 -14.65 13.27
CA PRO A 160 1.85 -15.49 13.40
C PRO A 160 1.58 -16.80 14.17
N THR A 161 0.41 -16.97 14.78
CA THR A 161 0.07 -18.17 15.58
C THR A 161 -0.66 -19.25 14.78
N SER A 162 -1.01 -18.99 13.52
CA SER A 162 -1.77 -19.93 12.68
C SER A 162 -0.91 -21.02 12.01
N GLU A 163 0.42 -21.05 12.24
CA GLU A 163 1.35 -22.05 11.70
C GLU A 163 1.97 -22.96 12.79
N ALA A 164 1.22 -23.28 13.85
CA ALA A 164 1.64 -24.27 14.85
C ALA A 164 0.87 -25.58 14.69
#